data_fbd5bec884cb2380e3c325d0a3b85f14
#
_entry.id   fbd5bec884cb2380e3c325d0a3b85f14
#
_cell.length_a   1.000
_cell.length_b   1.000
_cell.length_c   1.000
_cell.angle_alpha   90.00
_cell.angle_beta   90.00
_cell.angle_gamma   90.00
#
_symmetry.space_group_name_H-M   'P 1'
#
loop_
_entity.id
_entity.type
_entity.pdbx_description
1 polymer ?
#
loop_
_entity_poly.entity_id
_entity_poly.type
_entity_poly.pdbx_seq_one_letter_code
_entity_poly.pdbx_strand_id
1 'polypeptide(L)'
;MIEAERTPGFLHLLQMTGGASWLHMCIHHRETEGFLSSATGLDKLIAAAMVSEDTRSRLRVHGQGVMVLLKAMHLRADGVGHPEDMVSMRIWIDERRVITTREEDVDPILELAEDISQGRGSATPGDFLCDLIEEHLSEVSEQVEMLEDGVDLIGGLLVQHQTEAACPSMANTQTAISGFLRHLGPQRAVLQTLTTLVVPPLNINHRGRLEEHLNQLLRLLETLENLRDRIDILSDQANRIQERQLNQSSYVFAV
;
A
#
# COMPACT_ATOMS: atom_id res chain seq x y z
N MET A 1 -3.39 -32.26 9.30
CA MET A 1 -3.24 -31.80 7.90
C MET A 1 -4.67 -31.60 7.39
N ILE A 2 -5.20 -30.37 7.55
CA ILE A 2 -6.53 -30.02 7.04
C ILE A 2 -6.25 -29.46 5.65
N GLU A 3 -6.64 -30.21 4.62
CA GLU A 3 -6.64 -29.70 3.25
C GLU A 3 -7.47 -28.43 3.22
N ALA A 4 -6.84 -27.33 2.80
CA ALA A 4 -7.56 -26.11 2.50
C ALA A 4 -8.58 -26.41 1.41
N GLU A 5 -9.85 -26.51 1.75
CA GLU A 5 -10.93 -26.54 0.76
C GLU A 5 -10.87 -25.24 -0.03
N ARG A 6 -10.21 -25.31 -1.18
CA ARG A 6 -10.20 -24.25 -2.18
C ARG A 6 -11.57 -24.23 -2.85
N THR A 7 -12.49 -23.44 -2.29
CA THR A 7 -13.63 -22.97 -3.08
C THR A 7 -13.08 -21.85 -3.97
N PRO A 8 -12.96 -22.06 -5.29
CA PRO A 8 -12.29 -21.08 -6.16
C PRO A 8 -12.93 -19.71 -6.02
N GLY A 9 -12.15 -18.71 -5.57
CA GLY A 9 -12.53 -17.31 -5.52
C GLY A 9 -13.27 -16.82 -4.27
N PHE A 10 -13.71 -17.70 -3.35
CA PHE A 10 -14.49 -17.27 -2.19
C PHE A 10 -13.67 -17.22 -0.90
N LEU A 11 -13.12 -18.33 -0.47
CA LEU A 11 -12.49 -18.49 0.83
C LEU A 11 -11.19 -19.28 0.73
N HIS A 12 -10.12 -18.73 1.28
CA HIS A 12 -8.90 -19.46 1.61
C HIS A 12 -8.79 -19.55 3.12
N LEU A 13 -8.63 -20.76 3.66
CA LEU A 13 -8.37 -21.00 5.06
C LEU A 13 -6.97 -21.56 5.23
N LEU A 14 -6.13 -20.85 5.95
CA LEU A 14 -4.76 -21.26 6.28
C LEU A 14 -4.60 -21.38 7.80
N GLN A 15 -3.70 -22.26 8.24
CA GLN A 15 -3.35 -22.43 9.65
C GLN A 15 -1.94 -21.92 9.87
N MET A 16 -1.79 -21.00 10.79
CA MET A 16 -0.49 -20.50 11.23
C MET A 16 0.20 -21.51 12.15
N THR A 17 1.50 -21.49 12.19
CA THR A 17 2.31 -22.40 13.03
C THR A 17 2.01 -22.27 14.52
N GLY A 18 1.59 -21.09 14.99
CA GLY A 18 1.14 -20.84 16.37
C GLY A 18 -0.30 -21.28 16.67
N GLY A 19 -1.00 -21.91 15.74
CA GLY A 19 -2.36 -22.44 15.93
C GLY A 19 -3.49 -21.46 15.62
N ALA A 20 -3.18 -20.22 15.28
CA ALA A 20 -4.17 -19.26 14.79
C ALA A 20 -4.57 -19.57 13.35
N SER A 21 -5.78 -19.20 12.95
CA SER A 21 -6.28 -19.38 11.59
C SER A 21 -6.30 -18.06 10.81
N TRP A 22 -6.04 -18.15 9.51
CA TRP A 22 -6.22 -17.01 8.60
C TRP A 22 -7.28 -17.32 7.56
N LEU A 23 -8.30 -16.48 7.49
CA LEU A 23 -9.36 -16.50 6.48
C LEU A 23 -9.15 -15.36 5.50
N HIS A 24 -9.03 -15.68 4.22
CA HIS A 24 -8.88 -14.68 3.15
C HIS A 24 -10.05 -14.81 2.16
N MET A 25 -10.76 -13.71 1.88
CA MET A 25 -12.00 -13.73 1.12
C MET A 25 -12.09 -12.60 0.10
N CYS A 26 -12.76 -12.87 -1.04
CA CYS A 26 -13.13 -11.86 -2.02
C CYS A 26 -14.41 -11.13 -1.59
N ILE A 27 -14.43 -9.78 -1.59
CA ILE A 27 -15.62 -9.00 -1.19
C ILE A 27 -16.76 -9.08 -2.22
N HIS A 28 -16.44 -9.34 -3.47
CA HIS A 28 -17.44 -9.42 -4.54
C HIS A 28 -18.21 -10.74 -4.56
N HIS A 29 -17.78 -11.72 -3.75
CA HIS A 29 -18.53 -12.96 -3.67
C HIS A 29 -19.78 -12.76 -2.81
N ARG A 30 -20.93 -13.16 -3.34
CA ARG A 30 -22.26 -12.92 -2.73
C ARG A 30 -22.44 -13.45 -1.30
N GLU A 31 -21.64 -14.42 -0.92
CA GLU A 31 -21.71 -15.08 0.40
C GLU A 31 -20.80 -14.44 1.45
N THR A 32 -19.86 -13.58 1.04
CA THR A 32 -18.83 -13.02 1.94
C THR A 32 -19.44 -12.26 3.11
N GLU A 33 -20.36 -11.34 2.88
CA GLU A 33 -20.96 -10.53 3.94
C GLU A 33 -21.77 -11.39 4.91
N GLY A 34 -22.56 -12.33 4.38
CA GLY A 34 -23.32 -13.28 5.18
C GLY A 34 -22.43 -14.18 6.01
N PHE A 35 -21.33 -14.69 5.44
CA PHE A 35 -20.37 -15.52 6.13
C PHE A 35 -19.64 -14.75 7.24
N LEU A 36 -19.16 -13.53 6.98
CA LEU A 36 -18.55 -12.66 7.98
C LEU A 36 -19.48 -12.40 9.16
N SER A 37 -20.76 -12.14 8.91
CA SER A 37 -21.73 -11.83 9.94
C SER A 37 -22.18 -13.04 10.76
N SER A 38 -22.27 -14.23 10.16
CA SER A 38 -22.86 -15.41 10.79
C SER A 38 -21.84 -16.46 11.23
N ALA A 39 -20.89 -16.80 10.36
CA ALA A 39 -19.97 -17.91 10.60
C ALA A 39 -18.72 -17.50 11.39
N THR A 40 -18.26 -16.25 11.23
CA THR A 40 -17.06 -15.80 11.93
C THR A 40 -17.35 -15.24 13.31
N GLY A 41 -18.60 -14.88 13.64
CA GLY A 41 -18.97 -14.24 14.89
C GLY A 41 -18.40 -12.83 15.04
N LEU A 42 -18.01 -12.17 13.95
CA LEU A 42 -17.65 -10.75 13.96
C LEU A 42 -18.88 -9.89 14.30
N ASP A 43 -18.64 -8.80 15.02
CA ASP A 43 -19.65 -7.78 15.17
C ASP A 43 -20.13 -7.25 13.80
N LYS A 44 -21.42 -6.96 13.69
CA LYS A 44 -22.03 -6.52 12.42
C LYS A 44 -21.39 -5.26 11.84
N LEU A 45 -20.93 -4.33 12.70
CA LEU A 45 -20.25 -3.10 12.25
C LEU A 45 -18.89 -3.41 11.67
N ILE A 46 -18.17 -4.39 12.24
CA ILE A 46 -16.88 -4.83 11.71
C ILE A 46 -17.09 -5.62 10.42
N ALA A 47 -18.03 -6.57 10.40
CA ALA A 47 -18.34 -7.33 9.20
C ALA A 47 -18.72 -6.43 8.01
N ALA A 48 -19.59 -5.45 8.24
CA ALA A 48 -19.95 -4.45 7.23
C ALA A 48 -18.73 -3.60 6.78
N ALA A 49 -17.85 -3.23 7.71
CA ALA A 49 -16.64 -2.47 7.38
C ALA A 49 -15.62 -3.29 6.56
N MET A 50 -15.59 -4.62 6.74
CA MET A 50 -14.71 -5.52 5.99
C MET A 50 -15.12 -5.70 4.53
N VAL A 51 -16.36 -5.35 4.15
CA VAL A 51 -16.86 -5.39 2.76
C VAL A 51 -17.22 -4.01 2.22
N SER A 52 -16.99 -2.94 3.00
CA SER A 52 -17.35 -1.58 2.63
C SER A 52 -16.52 -1.06 1.46
N GLU A 53 -17.14 -0.31 0.56
CA GLU A 53 -16.47 0.43 -0.51
C GLU A 53 -15.69 1.66 -0.02
N ASP A 54 -15.89 2.10 1.25
CA ASP A 54 -15.07 3.17 1.85
C ASP A 54 -13.64 2.68 2.09
N THR A 55 -12.73 3.21 1.31
CA THR A 55 -11.35 2.72 1.16
C THR A 55 -10.30 3.59 1.85
N ARG A 56 -10.69 4.54 2.70
CA ARG A 56 -9.74 5.37 3.45
C ARG A 56 -9.04 4.55 4.53
N SER A 57 -7.71 4.68 4.59
CA SER A 57 -6.91 4.02 5.62
C SER A 57 -7.37 4.45 7.02
N ARG A 58 -7.69 3.47 7.85
CA ARG A 58 -8.22 3.67 9.20
C ARG A 58 -8.01 2.44 10.07
N LEU A 59 -8.12 2.67 11.37
CA LEU A 59 -8.08 1.63 12.39
C LEU A 59 -9.35 1.71 13.24
N ARG A 60 -9.89 0.57 13.63
CA ARG A 60 -11.01 0.46 14.57
C ARG A 60 -10.77 -0.68 15.55
N VAL A 61 -10.77 -0.37 16.82
CA VAL A 61 -10.76 -1.37 17.89
C VAL A 61 -12.18 -1.78 18.21
N HIS A 62 -12.43 -3.07 18.34
CA HIS A 62 -13.70 -3.61 18.79
C HIS A 62 -13.47 -4.85 19.68
N GLY A 63 -13.95 -4.79 20.91
CA GLY A 63 -13.68 -5.85 21.89
C GLY A 63 -12.18 -6.06 22.10
N GLN A 64 -11.71 -7.27 21.85
CA GLN A 64 -10.30 -7.67 21.97
C GLN A 64 -9.58 -7.75 20.62
N GLY A 65 -10.20 -7.30 19.55
CA GLY A 65 -9.61 -7.30 18.22
C GLY A 65 -9.48 -5.92 17.62
N VAL A 66 -8.78 -5.85 16.51
CA VAL A 66 -8.57 -4.63 15.76
C VAL A 66 -8.79 -4.87 14.27
N MET A 67 -9.54 -3.96 13.66
CA MET A 67 -9.67 -3.85 12.22
C MET A 67 -8.71 -2.77 11.71
N VAL A 68 -7.92 -3.11 10.72
CA VAL A 68 -7.00 -2.21 10.03
C VAL A 68 -7.37 -2.18 8.55
N LEU A 69 -7.45 -0.99 7.98
CA LEU A 69 -7.61 -0.78 6.56
C LEU A 69 -6.43 0.06 6.07
N LEU A 70 -5.66 -0.51 5.16
CA LEU A 70 -4.54 0.13 4.48
C LEU A 70 -4.77 0.13 2.97
N LYS A 71 -4.01 0.94 2.26
CA LYS A 71 -3.89 0.88 0.80
C LYS A 71 -2.58 0.19 0.45
N ALA A 72 -2.65 -0.85 -0.37
CA ALA A 72 -1.51 -1.53 -0.95
C ALA A 72 -1.47 -1.34 -2.46
N MET A 73 -0.31 -1.49 -3.04
CA MET A 73 -0.18 -1.49 -4.49
C MET A 73 -0.67 -2.82 -5.07
N HIS A 74 -1.26 -2.73 -6.24
CA HIS A 74 -1.42 -3.84 -7.14
C HIS A 74 -0.35 -3.68 -8.23
N LEU A 75 0.66 -4.55 -8.22
CA LEU A 75 1.68 -4.52 -9.23
C LEU A 75 1.13 -5.09 -10.54
N ARG A 76 1.31 -4.34 -11.62
CA ARG A 76 0.98 -4.84 -12.95
C ARG A 76 1.99 -5.90 -13.38
N ALA A 77 1.67 -6.62 -14.45
CA ALA A 77 2.53 -7.67 -15.00
C ALA A 77 3.96 -7.22 -15.40
N ASP A 78 4.18 -5.91 -15.52
CA ASP A 78 5.49 -5.29 -15.78
C ASP A 78 6.28 -4.96 -14.49
N GLY A 79 5.71 -5.26 -13.31
CA GLY A 79 6.31 -4.97 -12.01
C GLY A 79 6.23 -3.50 -11.59
N VAL A 80 5.49 -2.67 -12.34
CA VAL A 80 5.34 -1.25 -12.04
C VAL A 80 4.06 -1.00 -11.25
N GLY A 81 4.20 -0.47 -10.04
CA GLY A 81 3.08 -0.02 -9.21
C GLY A 81 2.66 1.40 -9.58
N HIS A 82 1.38 1.57 -9.91
CA HIS A 82 0.82 2.90 -10.10
C HIS A 82 -0.03 3.28 -8.89
N PRO A 83 0.14 4.49 -8.32
CA PRO A 83 -0.65 4.95 -7.18
C PRO A 83 -2.17 4.94 -7.44
N GLU A 84 -2.57 5.00 -8.70
CA GLU A 84 -3.96 4.95 -9.14
C GLU A 84 -4.56 3.55 -8.97
N ASP A 85 -3.72 2.52 -8.98
CA ASP A 85 -4.09 1.12 -8.84
C ASP A 85 -4.00 0.63 -7.38
N MET A 86 -3.85 1.54 -6.40
CA MET A 86 -3.82 1.16 -4.98
C MET A 86 -5.17 0.62 -4.52
N VAL A 87 -5.17 -0.63 -4.12
CA VAL A 87 -6.34 -1.36 -3.63
C VAL A 87 -6.38 -1.41 -2.10
N SER A 88 -7.53 -1.74 -1.55
CA SER A 88 -7.74 -1.76 -0.10
C SER A 88 -7.45 -3.14 0.47
N MET A 89 -6.48 -3.21 1.37
CA MET A 89 -6.32 -4.35 2.29
C MET A 89 -7.17 -4.11 3.53
N ARG A 90 -8.13 -4.97 3.77
CA ARG A 90 -8.98 -4.96 4.96
C ARG A 90 -8.59 -6.13 5.83
N ILE A 91 -8.18 -5.87 7.05
CA ILE A 91 -7.56 -6.83 7.95
C ILE A 91 -8.27 -6.73 9.29
N TRP A 92 -8.76 -7.86 9.79
CA TRP A 92 -9.16 -8.04 11.17
C TRP A 92 -8.21 -9.00 11.85
N ILE A 93 -7.74 -8.64 13.03
CA ILE A 93 -6.99 -9.56 13.89
C ILE A 93 -7.60 -9.62 15.29
N ASP A 94 -7.67 -10.81 15.85
CA ASP A 94 -7.87 -11.10 17.26
C ASP A 94 -6.86 -12.17 17.71
N GLU A 95 -6.90 -12.62 18.97
CA GLU A 95 -5.91 -13.59 19.48
C GLU A 95 -5.87 -14.93 18.74
N ARG A 96 -6.94 -15.28 18.06
CA ARG A 96 -7.12 -16.62 17.48
C ARG A 96 -7.01 -16.66 15.97
N ARG A 97 -7.17 -15.51 15.33
CA ARG A 97 -7.31 -15.49 13.87
C ARG A 97 -7.00 -14.14 13.24
N VAL A 98 -6.72 -14.24 11.95
CA VAL A 98 -6.72 -13.14 11.01
C VAL A 98 -7.89 -13.35 10.04
N ILE A 99 -8.56 -12.27 9.67
CA ILE A 99 -9.52 -12.25 8.55
C ILE A 99 -9.10 -11.12 7.63
N THR A 100 -8.88 -11.43 6.36
CA THR A 100 -8.61 -10.41 5.34
C THR A 100 -9.64 -10.50 4.24
N THR A 101 -10.01 -9.33 3.70
CA THR A 101 -10.87 -9.27 2.51
C THR A 101 -10.22 -8.41 1.43
N ARG A 102 -10.43 -8.80 0.17
CA ARG A 102 -9.84 -8.19 -1.01
C ARG A 102 -10.88 -7.85 -2.06
N GLU A 103 -10.63 -6.84 -2.82
CA GLU A 103 -11.25 -6.56 -4.12
C GLU A 103 -10.49 -7.28 -5.23
N GLU A 104 -9.17 -7.08 -5.23
CA GLU A 104 -8.20 -7.69 -6.14
C GLU A 104 -7.07 -8.32 -5.33
N ASP A 105 -6.30 -9.19 -5.95
CA ASP A 105 -5.10 -9.78 -5.33
C ASP A 105 -4.03 -8.71 -5.14
N VAL A 106 -3.32 -8.76 -4.01
CA VAL A 106 -2.16 -7.93 -3.71
C VAL A 106 -0.99 -8.81 -3.34
N ASP A 107 0.19 -8.50 -3.86
CA ASP A 107 1.36 -9.37 -3.75
C ASP A 107 1.76 -9.65 -2.30
N PRO A 108 1.76 -8.69 -1.34
CA PRO A 108 2.05 -8.97 0.06
C PRO A 108 1.16 -10.04 0.70
N ILE A 109 -0.11 -10.10 0.30
CA ILE A 109 -1.03 -11.14 0.79
C ILE A 109 -0.73 -12.50 0.16
N LEU A 110 -0.37 -12.52 -1.12
CA LEU A 110 -0.05 -13.76 -1.83
C LEU A 110 1.26 -14.38 -1.31
N GLU A 111 2.29 -13.58 -1.06
CA GLU A 111 3.57 -14.02 -0.49
C GLU A 111 3.38 -14.60 0.90
N LEU A 112 2.66 -13.91 1.78
CA LEU A 112 2.33 -14.44 3.11
C LEU A 112 1.51 -15.73 3.04
N ALA A 113 0.60 -15.87 2.07
CA ALA A 113 -0.19 -17.08 1.89
C ALA A 113 0.69 -18.27 1.48
N GLU A 114 1.66 -18.05 0.61
CA GLU A 114 2.62 -19.07 0.20
C GLU A 114 3.48 -19.53 1.38
N ASP A 115 4.05 -18.60 2.13
CA ASP A 115 4.90 -18.90 3.29
C ASP A 115 4.13 -19.66 4.38
N ILE A 116 2.95 -19.21 4.75
CA ILE A 116 2.11 -19.90 5.75
C ILE A 116 1.72 -21.29 5.25
N SER A 117 1.40 -21.46 3.96
CA SER A 117 1.07 -22.76 3.37
C SER A 117 2.22 -23.77 3.43
N GLN A 118 3.46 -23.26 3.42
CA GLN A 118 4.69 -24.04 3.54
C GLN A 118 5.15 -24.24 5.00
N GLY A 119 4.36 -23.77 5.97
CA GLY A 119 4.69 -23.83 7.41
C GLY A 119 5.78 -22.87 7.83
N ARG A 120 5.98 -21.80 7.06
CA ARG A 120 6.90 -20.69 7.35
C ARG A 120 6.10 -19.41 7.64
N GLY A 121 6.80 -18.32 7.93
CA GLY A 121 6.19 -17.00 8.13
C GLY A 121 5.48 -16.83 9.45
N SER A 122 4.44 -16.03 9.45
CA SER A 122 3.75 -15.54 10.64
C SER A 122 3.22 -16.67 11.55
N ALA A 123 3.63 -16.68 12.81
CA ALA A 123 3.15 -17.66 13.78
C ALA A 123 1.85 -17.21 14.48
N THR A 124 1.67 -15.92 14.67
CA THR A 124 0.53 -15.31 15.40
C THR A 124 -0.16 -14.24 14.55
N PRO A 125 -1.40 -13.84 14.88
CA PRO A 125 -2.07 -12.72 14.22
C PRO A 125 -1.29 -11.39 14.30
N GLY A 126 -0.55 -11.16 15.39
CA GLY A 126 0.31 -9.99 15.53
C GLY A 126 1.53 -10.04 14.60
N ASP A 127 2.16 -11.22 14.46
CA ASP A 127 3.23 -11.40 13.49
C ASP A 127 2.71 -11.16 12.08
N PHE A 128 1.56 -11.74 11.73
CA PHE A 128 0.93 -11.53 10.43
C PHE A 128 0.74 -10.05 10.08
N LEU A 129 0.24 -9.26 11.01
CA LEU A 129 0.04 -7.83 10.78
C LEU A 129 1.39 -7.12 10.55
N CYS A 130 2.42 -7.46 11.32
CA CYS A 130 3.75 -6.88 11.16
C CYS A 130 4.38 -7.29 9.82
N ASP A 131 4.33 -8.57 9.48
CA ASP A 131 4.89 -9.11 8.24
C ASP A 131 4.19 -8.49 7.01
N LEU A 132 2.86 -8.38 7.04
CA LEU A 132 2.08 -7.77 5.97
C LEU A 132 2.41 -6.26 5.76
N ILE A 133 2.63 -5.52 6.84
CA ILE A 133 3.02 -4.12 6.75
C ILE A 133 4.47 -4.00 6.24
N GLU A 134 5.35 -4.91 6.63
CA GLU A 134 6.75 -4.97 6.17
C GLU A 134 6.82 -5.16 4.66
N GLU A 135 6.14 -6.19 4.13
CA GLU A 135 6.08 -6.46 2.69
C GLU A 135 5.48 -5.28 1.92
N HIS A 136 4.35 -4.74 2.40
CA HIS A 136 3.75 -3.56 1.80
C HIS A 136 4.71 -2.36 1.72
N LEU A 137 5.45 -2.07 2.79
CA LEU A 137 6.40 -0.94 2.80
C LEU A 137 7.66 -1.23 1.98
N SER A 138 8.06 -2.50 1.84
CA SER A 138 9.14 -2.92 0.95
C SER A 138 8.79 -2.61 -0.51
N GLU A 139 7.61 -3.03 -0.97
CA GLU A 139 7.12 -2.71 -2.32
C GLU A 139 7.05 -1.20 -2.57
N VAL A 140 6.52 -0.44 -1.59
CA VAL A 140 6.46 1.03 -1.70
C VAL A 140 7.87 1.61 -1.81
N SER A 141 8.85 1.08 -1.06
CA SER A 141 10.23 1.55 -1.10
C SER A 141 10.83 1.40 -2.50
N GLU A 142 10.64 0.25 -3.13
CA GLU A 142 11.12 -0.01 -4.50
C GLU A 142 10.53 0.98 -5.51
N GLN A 143 9.23 1.26 -5.40
CA GLN A 143 8.59 2.22 -6.30
C GLN A 143 9.05 3.67 -6.06
N VAL A 144 9.33 4.04 -4.82
CA VAL A 144 9.89 5.36 -4.48
C VAL A 144 11.30 5.51 -5.05
N GLU A 145 12.15 4.46 -4.96
CA GLU A 145 13.48 4.45 -5.60
C GLU A 145 13.39 4.62 -7.13
N MET A 146 12.45 3.94 -7.79
CA MET A 146 12.21 4.13 -9.22
C MET A 146 11.78 5.57 -9.56
N LEU A 147 11.01 6.23 -8.68
CA LEU A 147 10.64 7.63 -8.85
C LEU A 147 11.84 8.57 -8.67
N GLU A 148 12.75 8.29 -7.74
CA GLU A 148 14.01 9.05 -7.56
C GLU A 148 14.86 8.99 -8.84
N ASP A 149 15.09 7.80 -9.37
CA ASP A 149 15.82 7.59 -10.62
C ASP A 149 15.14 8.32 -11.79
N GLY A 150 13.81 8.30 -11.85
CA GLY A 150 13.01 9.02 -12.82
C GLY A 150 13.19 10.53 -12.76
N VAL A 151 13.19 11.12 -11.58
CA VAL A 151 13.43 12.56 -11.37
C VAL A 151 14.87 12.94 -11.76
N ASP A 152 15.85 12.10 -11.44
CA ASP A 152 17.24 12.33 -11.83
C ASP A 152 17.44 12.28 -13.35
N LEU A 153 16.80 11.31 -14.02
CA LEU A 153 16.81 11.22 -15.47
C LEU A 153 16.20 12.48 -16.13
N ILE A 154 15.06 12.94 -15.64
CA ILE A 154 14.39 14.17 -16.10
C ILE A 154 15.34 15.37 -15.97
N GLY A 155 16.01 15.51 -14.82
CA GLY A 155 17.01 16.54 -14.61
C GLY A 155 18.14 16.50 -15.63
N GLY A 156 18.65 15.30 -15.93
CA GLY A 156 19.66 15.06 -16.95
C GLY A 156 19.22 15.48 -18.37
N LEU A 157 17.98 15.16 -18.75
CA LEU A 157 17.41 15.56 -20.04
C LEU A 157 17.30 17.08 -20.19
N LEU A 158 16.89 17.78 -19.13
CA LEU A 158 16.80 19.25 -19.15
C LEU A 158 18.17 19.93 -19.28
N VAL A 159 19.20 19.40 -18.62
CA VAL A 159 20.59 19.89 -18.78
C VAL A 159 21.07 19.72 -20.22
N GLN A 160 20.66 18.68 -20.91
CA GLN A 160 20.97 18.43 -22.32
C GLN A 160 20.06 19.19 -23.30
N HIS A 161 19.19 20.07 -22.81
CA HIS A 161 18.20 20.82 -23.60
C HIS A 161 17.16 19.93 -24.33
N GLN A 162 16.91 18.71 -23.85
CA GLN A 162 15.94 17.76 -24.40
C GLN A 162 14.56 17.92 -23.71
N THR A 163 14.03 19.12 -23.71
CA THR A 163 12.80 19.47 -22.98
C THR A 163 11.57 18.70 -23.47
N GLU A 164 11.47 18.47 -24.80
CA GLU A 164 10.35 17.72 -25.38
C GLU A 164 10.29 16.26 -24.90
N ALA A 165 11.47 15.64 -24.69
CA ALA A 165 11.56 14.29 -24.14
C ALA A 165 11.27 14.24 -22.63
N ALA A 166 11.58 15.31 -21.88
CA ALA A 166 11.39 15.41 -20.44
C ALA A 166 9.92 15.63 -20.05
N CYS A 167 9.15 16.44 -20.79
CA CYS A 167 7.81 16.88 -20.40
C CYS A 167 6.80 15.74 -20.10
N PRO A 168 6.65 14.68 -20.93
CA PRO A 168 5.72 13.59 -20.63
C PRO A 168 6.09 12.84 -19.34
N SER A 169 7.40 12.58 -19.16
CA SER A 169 7.90 11.90 -17.95
C SER A 169 7.67 12.73 -16.70
N MET A 170 7.83 14.06 -16.76
CA MET A 170 7.55 14.96 -15.64
C MET A 170 6.09 14.87 -15.18
N ALA A 171 5.14 14.95 -16.10
CA ALA A 171 3.71 14.91 -15.76
C ALA A 171 3.33 13.57 -15.11
N ASN A 172 3.85 12.46 -15.66
CA ASN A 172 3.62 11.12 -15.09
C ASN A 172 4.23 11.01 -13.68
N THR A 173 5.47 11.47 -13.51
CA THR A 173 6.16 11.43 -12.21
C THR A 173 5.45 12.31 -11.16
N GLN A 174 4.99 13.52 -11.50
CA GLN A 174 4.20 14.37 -10.61
C GLN A 174 2.90 13.70 -10.18
N THR A 175 2.21 13.04 -11.12
CA THR A 175 0.98 12.30 -10.84
C THR A 175 1.24 11.15 -9.90
N ALA A 176 2.29 10.38 -10.14
CA ALA A 176 2.68 9.24 -9.30
C ALA A 176 3.04 9.67 -7.88
N ILE A 177 3.90 10.68 -7.71
CA ILE A 177 4.28 11.22 -6.39
C ILE A 177 3.04 11.70 -5.62
N SER A 178 2.16 12.46 -6.27
CA SER A 178 0.93 12.97 -5.65
C SER A 178 -0.01 11.85 -5.23
N GLY A 179 -0.09 10.78 -6.02
CA GLY A 179 -0.86 9.59 -5.72
C GLY A 179 -0.33 8.85 -4.49
N PHE A 180 0.98 8.61 -4.41
CA PHE A 180 1.60 7.99 -3.24
C PHE A 180 1.39 8.82 -1.97
N LEU A 181 1.65 10.12 -2.00
CA LEU A 181 1.42 11.00 -0.85
C LEU A 181 -0.03 10.96 -0.36
N ARG A 182 -1.01 10.95 -1.29
CA ARG A 182 -2.43 10.88 -0.97
C ARG A 182 -2.82 9.58 -0.27
N HIS A 183 -2.21 8.44 -0.65
CA HIS A 183 -2.55 7.12 -0.12
C HIS A 183 -1.72 6.73 1.10
N LEU A 184 -0.44 7.09 1.15
CA LEU A 184 0.44 6.76 2.27
C LEU A 184 0.27 7.72 3.46
N GLY A 185 -0.01 9.00 3.21
CA GLY A 185 -0.19 9.98 4.28
C GLY A 185 -1.20 9.55 5.36
N PRO A 186 -2.41 9.09 5.02
CA PRO A 186 -3.37 8.57 6.00
C PRO A 186 -2.89 7.32 6.76
N GLN A 187 -2.02 6.49 6.19
CA GLN A 187 -1.50 5.28 6.85
C GLN A 187 -0.60 5.61 8.04
N ARG A 188 0.06 6.77 8.01
CA ARG A 188 0.83 7.27 9.15
C ARG A 188 0.02 7.27 10.45
N ALA A 189 -1.21 7.78 10.43
CA ALA A 189 -2.06 7.83 11.62
C ALA A 189 -2.46 6.42 12.10
N VAL A 190 -2.65 5.48 11.17
CA VAL A 190 -2.94 4.08 11.48
C VAL A 190 -1.74 3.43 12.18
N LEU A 191 -0.53 3.55 11.61
CA LEU A 191 0.67 2.98 12.21
C LEU A 191 0.99 3.64 13.56
N GLN A 192 0.88 4.96 13.68
CA GLN A 192 1.04 5.66 14.96
C GLN A 192 0.11 5.12 16.05
N THR A 193 -1.14 4.81 15.70
CA THR A 193 -2.08 4.23 16.66
C THR A 193 -1.68 2.80 17.02
N LEU A 194 -1.26 1.99 16.06
CA LEU A 194 -0.84 0.60 16.27
C LEU A 194 0.36 0.49 17.21
N THR A 195 1.33 1.43 17.16
CA THR A 195 2.51 1.41 18.05
C THR A 195 2.16 1.58 19.52
N THR A 196 1.05 2.24 19.82
CA THR A 196 0.60 2.52 21.20
C THR A 196 -0.57 1.66 21.64
N LEU A 197 -1.17 0.90 20.70
CA LEU A 197 -2.38 0.13 20.97
C LEU A 197 -2.10 -1.06 21.90
N VAL A 198 -2.93 -1.19 22.95
CA VAL A 198 -2.87 -2.31 23.87
C VAL A 198 -4.10 -3.19 23.66
N VAL A 199 -3.92 -4.24 22.84
CA VAL A 199 -4.93 -5.26 22.56
C VAL A 199 -4.27 -6.64 22.57
N PRO A 200 -4.99 -7.72 22.90
CA PRO A 200 -4.42 -9.05 23.05
C PRO A 200 -3.57 -9.57 21.88
N PRO A 201 -3.93 -9.35 20.60
CA PRO A 201 -3.12 -9.83 19.49
C PRO A 201 -1.78 -9.09 19.31
N LEU A 202 -1.56 -7.93 19.97
CA LEU A 202 -0.35 -7.12 19.84
C LEU A 202 0.43 -7.06 21.15
N ASN A 203 1.52 -7.79 21.23
CA ASN A 203 2.44 -7.75 22.36
C ASN A 203 3.52 -6.64 22.20
N ILE A 204 4.45 -6.55 23.15
CA ILE A 204 5.50 -5.52 23.15
C ILE A 204 6.46 -5.65 21.95
N ASN A 205 6.75 -6.87 21.50
CA ASN A 205 7.64 -7.10 20.36
C ASN A 205 6.99 -6.64 19.05
N HIS A 206 5.69 -6.93 18.88
CA HIS A 206 4.94 -6.44 17.72
C HIS A 206 4.92 -4.91 17.66
N ARG A 207 4.72 -4.25 18.80
CA ARG A 207 4.76 -2.77 18.84
C ARG A 207 6.13 -2.22 18.47
N GLY A 208 7.22 -2.86 18.89
CA GLY A 208 8.57 -2.48 18.47
C GLY A 208 8.76 -2.60 16.94
N ARG A 209 8.30 -3.69 16.33
CA ARG A 209 8.32 -3.83 14.86
C ARG A 209 7.46 -2.75 14.17
N LEU A 210 6.29 -2.47 14.71
CA LEU A 210 5.39 -1.43 14.17
C LEU A 210 5.99 -0.02 14.30
N GLU A 211 6.83 0.26 15.31
CA GLU A 211 7.60 1.51 15.40
C GLU A 211 8.63 1.62 14.27
N GLU A 212 9.34 0.53 13.95
CA GLU A 212 10.26 0.52 12.81
C GLU A 212 9.54 0.72 11.48
N HIS A 213 8.38 0.09 11.29
CA HIS A 213 7.56 0.29 10.09
C HIS A 213 7.03 1.73 9.99
N LEU A 214 6.62 2.33 11.12
CA LEU A 214 6.26 3.75 11.16
C LEU A 214 7.43 4.64 10.74
N ASN A 215 8.63 4.39 11.26
CA ASN A 215 9.83 5.15 10.90
C ASN A 215 10.17 4.98 9.40
N GLN A 216 10.00 3.78 8.85
CA GLN A 216 10.16 3.54 7.42
C GLN A 216 9.14 4.36 6.60
N LEU A 217 7.86 4.29 6.95
CA LEU A 217 6.82 5.08 6.29
C LEU A 217 7.09 6.58 6.35
N LEU A 218 7.57 7.10 7.48
CA LEU A 218 7.91 8.52 7.63
C LEU A 218 9.04 8.92 6.70
N ARG A 219 10.09 8.09 6.57
CA ARG A 219 11.18 8.34 5.61
C ARG A 219 10.68 8.34 4.16
N LEU A 220 9.81 7.39 3.79
CA LEU A 220 9.23 7.33 2.44
C LEU A 220 8.38 8.57 2.13
N LEU A 221 7.59 9.05 3.09
CA LEU A 221 6.80 10.27 2.93
C LEU A 221 7.70 11.50 2.77
N GLU A 222 8.78 11.61 3.55
CA GLU A 222 9.77 12.70 3.42
C GLU A 222 10.46 12.66 2.05
N THR A 223 10.88 11.48 1.58
CA THR A 223 11.45 11.32 0.24
C THR A 223 10.47 11.77 -0.85
N LEU A 224 9.21 11.33 -0.77
CA LEU A 224 8.19 11.72 -1.74
C LEU A 224 7.91 13.24 -1.73
N GLU A 225 7.91 13.89 -0.57
CA GLU A 225 7.79 15.35 -0.47
C GLU A 225 8.98 16.06 -1.11
N ASN A 226 10.20 15.59 -0.88
CA ASN A 226 11.41 16.11 -1.51
C ASN A 226 11.38 15.91 -3.04
N LEU A 227 10.94 14.76 -3.52
CA LEU A 227 10.79 14.49 -4.95
C LEU A 227 9.76 15.40 -5.60
N ARG A 228 8.63 15.66 -4.92
CA ARG A 228 7.62 16.60 -5.39
C ARG A 228 8.23 18.00 -5.59
N ASP A 229 8.95 18.49 -4.60
CA ASP A 229 9.55 19.83 -4.66
C ASP A 229 10.61 19.89 -5.77
N ARG A 230 11.39 18.82 -5.96
CA ARG A 230 12.38 18.74 -7.06
C ARG A 230 11.72 18.73 -8.43
N ILE A 231 10.68 17.94 -8.64
CA ILE A 231 10.00 17.86 -9.94
C ILE A 231 9.29 19.17 -10.29
N ASP A 232 8.77 19.90 -9.30
CA ASP A 232 8.17 21.23 -9.49
C ASP A 232 9.22 22.23 -9.96
N ILE A 233 10.43 22.24 -9.38
CA ILE A 233 11.56 23.07 -9.83
C ILE A 233 11.98 22.72 -11.27
N LEU A 234 12.05 21.42 -11.61
CA LEU A 234 12.38 20.98 -12.96
C LEU A 234 11.30 21.38 -13.97
N SER A 235 10.02 21.33 -13.58
CA SER A 235 8.89 21.79 -14.39
C SER A 235 9.00 23.30 -14.71
N ASP A 236 9.30 24.11 -13.72
CA ASP A 236 9.53 25.55 -13.89
C ASP A 236 10.73 25.83 -14.81
N GLN A 237 11.79 25.05 -14.69
CA GLN A 237 12.96 25.15 -15.57
C GLN A 237 12.62 24.80 -17.01
N ALA A 238 11.86 23.71 -17.25
CA ALA A 238 11.41 23.32 -18.56
C ALA A 238 10.58 24.42 -19.24
N ASN A 239 9.64 24.99 -18.53
CA ASN A 239 8.80 26.10 -19.02
C ASN A 239 9.64 27.30 -19.45
N ARG A 240 10.64 27.71 -18.65
CA ARG A 240 11.55 28.81 -19.00
C ARG A 240 12.40 28.52 -20.23
N ILE A 241 12.81 27.26 -20.43
CA ILE A 241 13.55 26.86 -21.64
C ILE A 241 12.65 26.97 -22.88
N GLN A 242 11.42 26.47 -22.79
CA GLN A 242 10.44 26.54 -23.89
C GLN A 242 10.09 27.99 -24.26
N GLU A 243 9.85 28.85 -23.28
CA GLU A 243 9.58 30.28 -23.52
C GLU A 243 10.74 30.97 -24.25
N ARG A 244 11.99 30.70 -23.86
CA ARG A 244 13.18 31.23 -24.56
C ARG A 244 13.27 30.75 -26.00
N GLN A 245 13.02 29.48 -26.25
CA GLN A 245 13.03 28.90 -27.60
C GLN A 245 11.94 29.52 -28.48
N LEU A 246 10.72 29.69 -27.97
CA LEU A 246 9.61 30.34 -28.69
C LEU A 246 9.93 31.80 -29.00
N ASN A 247 10.48 32.54 -28.08
CA ASN A 247 10.87 33.93 -28.29
C ASN A 247 11.98 34.05 -29.35
N GLN A 248 13.00 33.18 -29.33
CA GLN A 248 14.05 33.17 -30.35
C GLN A 248 13.50 32.86 -31.74
N SER A 249 12.59 31.87 -31.85
CA SER A 249 11.96 31.52 -33.13
C SER A 249 11.12 32.69 -33.69
N SER A 250 10.38 33.38 -32.79
CA SER A 250 9.57 34.53 -33.20
C SER A 250 10.38 35.69 -33.73
N TYR A 251 11.60 35.93 -33.19
CA TYR A 251 12.51 36.94 -33.70
C TYR A 251 13.07 36.61 -35.10
N VAL A 252 13.32 35.32 -35.38
CA VAL A 252 13.82 34.86 -36.67
C VAL A 252 12.77 35.00 -37.79
N PHE A 253 11.47 34.86 -37.47
CA PHE A 253 10.38 35.04 -38.43
C PHE A 253 9.95 36.50 -38.62
N ALA A 254 10.41 37.43 -37.79
CA ALA A 254 10.06 38.85 -37.85
C ALA A 254 11.07 39.69 -38.64
N VAL A 255 12.13 39.09 -39.16
CA VAL A 255 13.16 39.69 -40.02
C VAL A 255 13.03 39.08 -41.44
#